data_bedc38fa8f59d3a49735c664e477d9b0
#
_entry.id   bedc38fa8f59d3a49735c664e477d9b0
#
_cell.length_a   1.000
_cell.length_b   1.000
_cell.length_c   1.000
_cell.angle_alpha   90.00
_cell.angle_beta   90.00
_cell.angle_gamma   90.00
#
_symmetry.space_group_name_H-M   'P 1'
#
loop_
_entity.id
_entity.type
_entity.pdbx_description
1 polymer ?
#
loop_
_entity_poly.entity_id
_entity_poly.type
_entity_poly.pdbx_seq_one_letter_code
_entity_poly.pdbx_strand_id
1 'polypeptide(L)'
;VTGNVFGREMKESVPVKMEKAAVDRLLKACHKGSQVMLDIEGEKMNVLIKDVEFNPLKGQVDEIDFQALVSNEKVHSVAEIVLVGHEKDAGGVLEQLLEEVQFKAYPSALVDKVEVDVSNMKVGDSIKVKDLTLSSDKDVDVMTDPETTVVTLQYVHNSEADDDADEEAAEATE
;
A
#
# COMPACT_ATOMS: atom_id res chain seq x y z
N VAL A 1 23.96 2.00 -1.57
CA VAL A 1 22.81 1.12 -1.74
C VAL A 1 23.09 0.22 -2.93
N THR A 2 22.83 -1.06 -2.78
CA THR A 2 22.91 -2.05 -3.85
C THR A 2 21.51 -2.30 -4.42
N GLY A 3 21.44 -2.94 -5.58
CA GLY A 3 20.18 -3.33 -6.17
C GLY A 3 20.38 -4.19 -7.41
N ASN A 4 19.30 -4.74 -7.89
CA ASN A 4 19.29 -5.55 -9.10
C ASN A 4 18.26 -5.00 -10.09
N VAL A 5 18.65 -4.98 -11.36
CA VAL A 5 17.72 -4.71 -12.46
C VAL A 5 17.48 -6.00 -13.20
N PHE A 6 16.24 -6.43 -13.29
CA PHE A 6 15.83 -7.62 -14.00
C PHE A 6 14.64 -7.35 -14.91
N GLY A 7 14.47 -8.17 -15.92
CA GLY A 7 13.36 -8.04 -16.87
C GLY A 7 13.31 -9.21 -17.83
N ARG A 8 12.15 -9.42 -18.46
CA ARG A 8 11.97 -10.56 -19.39
C ARG A 8 12.84 -10.48 -20.65
N GLU A 9 13.11 -9.29 -21.14
CA GLU A 9 13.97 -9.08 -22.30
C GLU A 9 15.45 -9.12 -21.94
N MET A 10 15.77 -9.05 -20.64
CA MET A 10 17.15 -9.17 -20.16
C MET A 10 17.54 -10.64 -20.00
N LYS A 11 18.69 -11.02 -20.53
CA LYS A 11 19.22 -12.39 -20.41
C LYS A 11 19.66 -12.74 -18.99
N GLU A 12 20.12 -11.73 -18.25
CA GLU A 12 20.65 -11.86 -16.89
C GLU A 12 20.26 -10.59 -16.10
N SER A 13 20.11 -10.73 -14.79
CA SER A 13 19.94 -9.57 -13.90
C SER A 13 21.26 -8.76 -13.84
N VAL A 14 21.13 -7.45 -13.87
CA VAL A 14 22.25 -6.53 -13.79
C VAL A 14 22.33 -5.97 -12.37
N PRO A 15 23.39 -6.30 -11.61
CA PRO A 15 23.60 -5.70 -10.31
C PRO A 15 24.00 -4.23 -10.47
N VAL A 16 23.37 -3.36 -9.71
CA VAL A 16 23.61 -1.91 -9.74
C VAL A 16 24.04 -1.41 -8.37
N LYS A 17 24.84 -0.36 -8.38
CA LYS A 17 25.23 0.36 -7.17
C LYS A 17 24.83 1.82 -7.31
N MET A 18 24.15 2.31 -6.29
CA MET A 18 23.59 3.68 -6.28
C MET A 18 24.16 4.48 -5.10
N GLU A 19 24.27 5.79 -5.30
CA GLU A 19 24.60 6.69 -4.20
C GLU A 19 23.42 6.80 -3.23
N LYS A 20 23.71 6.73 -1.92
CA LYS A 20 22.68 6.85 -0.88
C LYS A 20 21.85 8.12 -1.02
N ALA A 21 22.49 9.26 -1.30
CA ALA A 21 21.80 10.53 -1.45
C ALA A 21 20.83 10.57 -2.65
N ALA A 22 21.10 9.80 -3.72
CA ALA A 22 20.22 9.66 -4.86
C ALA A 22 19.01 8.77 -4.51
N VAL A 23 19.27 7.67 -3.80
CA VAL A 23 18.23 6.75 -3.31
C VAL A 23 17.29 7.44 -2.32
N ASP A 24 17.82 8.19 -1.36
CA ASP A 24 17.01 8.94 -0.37
C ASP A 24 16.11 9.98 -1.06
N ARG A 25 16.57 10.61 -2.16
CA ARG A 25 15.74 11.52 -2.95
C ARG A 25 14.68 10.79 -3.75
N LEU A 26 15.05 9.66 -4.34
CA LEU A 26 14.12 8.82 -5.10
C LEU A 26 12.96 8.35 -4.22
N LEU A 27 13.24 7.81 -3.05
CA LEU A 27 12.24 7.25 -2.13
C LEU A 27 11.40 8.30 -1.40
N LYS A 28 11.80 9.58 -1.43
CA LYS A 28 10.92 10.69 -1.00
C LYS A 28 9.82 11.01 -2.00
N ALA A 29 10.07 10.76 -3.28
CA ALA A 29 9.13 11.08 -4.36
C ALA A 29 8.39 9.85 -4.90
N CYS A 30 9.02 8.68 -4.79
CA CYS A 30 8.54 7.43 -5.37
C CYS A 30 8.48 6.34 -4.30
N HIS A 31 7.54 5.42 -4.44
CA HIS A 31 7.33 4.29 -3.54
C HIS A 31 7.45 2.97 -4.31
N LYS A 32 7.30 1.86 -3.62
CA LYS A 32 7.14 0.54 -4.24
C LYS A 32 5.95 0.62 -5.22
N GLY A 33 6.14 0.09 -6.43
CA GLY A 33 5.15 0.21 -7.50
C GLY A 33 5.28 1.43 -8.40
N SER A 34 6.11 2.43 -8.04
CA SER A 34 6.35 3.59 -8.89
C SER A 34 7.25 3.27 -10.09
N GLN A 35 6.94 3.91 -11.22
CA GLN A 35 7.74 3.85 -12.42
C GLN A 35 8.81 4.93 -12.40
N VAL A 36 10.05 4.58 -12.66
CA VAL A 36 11.19 5.51 -12.68
C VAL A 36 12.09 5.26 -13.89
N MET A 37 12.84 6.29 -14.28
CA MET A 37 13.85 6.17 -15.32
C MET A 37 15.22 6.02 -14.69
N LEU A 38 15.87 4.88 -14.90
CA LEU A 38 17.25 4.65 -14.50
C LEU A 38 18.19 4.97 -15.65
N ASP A 39 19.33 5.57 -15.31
CA ASP A 39 20.48 5.75 -16.20
C ASP A 39 21.62 4.89 -15.67
N ILE A 40 21.94 3.83 -16.41
CA ILE A 40 23.02 2.89 -16.07
C ILE A 40 24.11 3.05 -17.13
N GLU A 41 25.24 3.64 -16.74
CA GLU A 41 26.40 3.85 -17.62
C GLU A 41 26.06 4.58 -18.94
N GLY A 42 25.03 5.45 -18.94
CA GLY A 42 24.57 6.20 -20.10
C GLY A 42 23.43 5.55 -20.88
N GLU A 43 23.01 4.37 -20.50
CA GLU A 43 21.82 3.70 -21.03
C GLU A 43 20.61 3.98 -20.16
N LYS A 44 19.59 4.62 -20.75
CA LYS A 44 18.34 4.99 -20.06
C LYS A 44 17.28 3.93 -20.27
N MET A 45 16.71 3.44 -19.17
CA MET A 45 15.64 2.47 -19.21
C MET A 45 14.52 2.82 -18.23
N ASN A 46 13.28 2.54 -18.62
CA ASN A 46 12.13 2.62 -17.71
C ASN A 46 12.05 1.36 -16.86
N VAL A 47 11.97 1.56 -15.55
CA VAL A 47 11.87 0.47 -14.59
C VAL A 47 10.78 0.72 -13.57
N LEU A 48 10.26 -0.35 -13.00
CA LEU A 48 9.37 -0.36 -11.86
C LEU A 48 10.18 -0.63 -10.60
N ILE A 49 9.95 0.14 -9.54
CA ILE A 49 10.47 -0.19 -8.20
C ILE A 49 9.69 -1.40 -7.70
N LYS A 50 10.34 -2.56 -7.69
CA LYS A 50 9.68 -3.83 -7.34
C LYS A 50 9.69 -4.08 -5.86
N ASP A 51 10.84 -3.85 -5.22
CA ASP A 51 11.00 -4.00 -3.78
C ASP A 51 12.04 -3.04 -3.23
N VAL A 52 11.88 -2.72 -1.93
CA VAL A 52 12.79 -1.82 -1.20
C VAL A 52 13.06 -2.45 0.16
N GLU A 53 14.30 -2.89 0.38
CA GLU A 53 14.71 -3.41 1.67
C GLU A 53 15.23 -2.29 2.59
N PHE A 54 14.41 -1.94 3.56
CA PHE A 54 14.75 -0.94 4.57
C PHE A 54 15.29 -1.60 5.84
N ASN A 55 16.44 -1.14 6.30
CA ASN A 55 17.05 -1.59 7.53
C ASN A 55 16.70 -0.61 8.68
N PRO A 56 15.77 -1.00 9.58
CA PRO A 56 15.30 -0.10 10.64
C PRO A 56 16.39 0.21 11.69
N LEU A 57 17.34 -0.70 11.91
CA LEU A 57 18.42 -0.50 12.89
C LEU A 57 19.42 0.57 12.45
N LYS A 58 19.68 0.64 11.14
CA LYS A 58 20.59 1.61 10.54
C LYS A 58 19.88 2.86 10.03
N GLY A 59 18.54 2.83 9.95
CA GLY A 59 17.74 3.90 9.37
C GLY A 59 18.07 4.18 7.90
N GLN A 60 18.35 3.14 7.12
CA GLN A 60 18.75 3.26 5.71
C GLN A 60 18.24 2.11 4.87
N VAL A 61 18.17 2.36 3.57
CA VAL A 61 17.86 1.35 2.57
C VAL A 61 19.14 0.57 2.25
N ASP A 62 19.09 -0.74 2.35
CA ASP A 62 20.20 -1.64 2.03
C ASP A 62 20.14 -2.08 0.56
N GLU A 63 18.95 -2.41 0.03
CA GLU A 63 18.76 -2.90 -1.35
C GLU A 63 17.48 -2.34 -1.99
N ILE A 64 17.52 -2.17 -3.32
CA ILE A 64 16.33 -1.84 -4.14
C ILE A 64 16.33 -2.70 -5.39
N ASP A 65 15.24 -3.40 -5.62
CA ASP A 65 15.03 -4.19 -6.80
C ASP A 65 14.19 -3.46 -7.84
N PHE A 66 14.67 -3.48 -9.09
CA PHE A 66 14.02 -2.86 -10.22
C PHE A 66 13.64 -3.88 -11.28
N GLN A 67 12.43 -3.75 -11.80
CA GLN A 67 11.96 -4.53 -12.94
C GLN A 67 11.92 -3.67 -14.19
N ALA A 68 12.69 -4.04 -15.22
CA ALA A 68 12.64 -3.36 -16.53
C ALA A 68 11.25 -3.50 -17.16
N LEU A 69 10.71 -2.40 -17.67
CA LEU A 69 9.38 -2.33 -18.24
C LEU A 69 9.42 -2.48 -19.75
N VAL A 70 8.55 -3.36 -20.26
CA VAL A 70 8.29 -3.54 -21.70
C VAL A 70 6.88 -3.07 -22.00
N SER A 71 6.72 -2.18 -22.99
CA SER A 71 5.45 -1.48 -23.26
C SER A 71 4.24 -2.40 -23.51
N ASN A 72 4.49 -3.59 -24.04
CA ASN A 72 3.44 -4.53 -24.46
C ASN A 72 3.19 -5.68 -23.46
N GLU A 73 3.75 -5.57 -22.25
CA GLU A 73 3.62 -6.61 -21.26
C GLU A 73 3.00 -6.09 -19.97
N LYS A 74 2.03 -6.84 -19.43
CA LYS A 74 1.47 -6.57 -18.10
C LYS A 74 2.48 -6.98 -17.04
N VAL A 75 2.76 -6.08 -16.12
CA VAL A 75 3.64 -6.31 -14.96
C VAL A 75 2.83 -6.35 -13.68
N HIS A 76 3.30 -7.13 -12.72
CA HIS A 76 2.75 -7.14 -11.37
C HIS A 76 3.29 -5.94 -10.61
N SER A 77 2.38 -5.12 -10.10
CA SER A 77 2.69 -3.96 -9.28
C SER A 77 1.87 -3.94 -8.00
N VAL A 78 2.20 -3.00 -7.15
CA VAL A 78 1.53 -2.74 -5.88
C VAL A 78 1.18 -1.26 -5.85
N ALA A 79 -0.03 -0.91 -5.42
CA ALA A 79 -0.44 0.47 -5.18
C ALA A 79 -0.69 0.68 -3.70
N GLU A 80 -0.13 1.74 -3.15
CA GLU A 80 -0.37 2.18 -1.78
C GLU A 80 -1.76 2.81 -1.65
N ILE A 81 -2.50 2.44 -0.61
CA ILE A 81 -3.82 3.01 -0.32
C ILE A 81 -3.63 4.21 0.60
N VAL A 82 -4.03 5.38 0.11
CA VAL A 82 -4.00 6.64 0.85
C VAL A 82 -5.41 7.05 1.22
N LEU A 83 -5.69 7.14 2.52
CA LEU A 83 -7.00 7.60 3.02
C LEU A 83 -7.06 9.12 3.00
N VAL A 84 -8.11 9.67 2.36
CA VAL A 84 -8.34 11.10 2.22
C VAL A 84 -9.60 11.48 2.98
N GLY A 85 -9.57 12.64 3.68
CA GLY A 85 -10.75 13.16 4.36
C GLY A 85 -10.99 12.62 5.77
N HIS A 86 -10.00 12.01 6.39
CA HIS A 86 -10.06 11.46 7.76
C HIS A 86 -10.13 12.53 8.87
N GLU A 87 -9.98 13.83 8.52
CA GLU A 87 -9.98 14.94 9.49
C GLU A 87 -11.38 15.27 10.05
N LYS A 88 -12.45 14.71 9.49
CA LYS A 88 -13.80 14.93 10.02
C LYS A 88 -14.06 13.92 11.13
N ASP A 89 -14.40 14.43 12.33
CA ASP A 89 -14.81 13.64 13.49
C ASP A 89 -16.05 12.78 13.12
N ALA A 90 -15.80 11.58 12.64
CA ALA A 90 -16.85 10.62 12.30
C ALA A 90 -17.41 9.90 13.53
N GLY A 91 -16.97 10.27 14.74
CA GLY A 91 -17.42 9.68 16.00
C GLY A 91 -16.95 8.26 16.26
N GLY A 92 -15.92 7.80 15.55
CA GLY A 92 -15.37 6.47 15.65
C GLY A 92 -13.86 6.42 15.39
N VAL A 93 -13.26 5.24 15.52
CA VAL A 93 -11.88 4.96 15.15
C VAL A 93 -11.86 4.39 13.75
N LEU A 94 -11.08 5.04 12.87
CA LEU A 94 -10.80 4.56 11.53
C LEU A 94 -9.67 3.54 11.61
N GLU A 95 -9.94 2.33 11.17
CA GLU A 95 -8.96 1.24 11.13
C GLU A 95 -8.69 0.86 9.67
N GLN A 96 -7.45 1.06 9.22
CA GLN A 96 -6.98 0.61 7.91
C GLN A 96 -6.45 -0.81 8.05
N LEU A 97 -7.10 -1.77 7.39
CA LEU A 97 -6.77 -3.18 7.42
C LEU A 97 -5.87 -3.58 6.25
N LEU A 98 -5.92 -2.83 5.16
CA LEU A 98 -5.12 -3.09 3.97
C LEU A 98 -4.41 -1.79 3.56
N GLU A 99 -3.09 -1.83 3.52
CA GLU A 99 -2.25 -0.69 3.16
C GLU A 99 -1.86 -0.69 1.68
N GLU A 100 -1.81 -1.88 1.06
CA GLU A 100 -1.37 -2.08 -0.31
C GLU A 100 -2.30 -3.00 -1.08
N VAL A 101 -2.56 -2.68 -2.36
CA VAL A 101 -3.31 -3.55 -3.29
C VAL A 101 -2.38 -4.06 -4.38
N GLN A 102 -2.37 -5.37 -4.58
CA GLN A 102 -1.64 -6.03 -5.65
C GLN A 102 -2.48 -6.06 -6.91
N PHE A 103 -1.90 -5.67 -8.02
CA PHE A 103 -2.55 -5.67 -9.32
C PHE A 103 -1.56 -5.96 -10.44
N LYS A 104 -2.10 -6.21 -11.62
CA LYS A 104 -1.34 -6.43 -12.84
C LYS A 104 -1.85 -5.49 -13.93
N ALA A 105 -0.95 -4.68 -14.47
CA ALA A 105 -1.31 -3.69 -15.48
C ALA A 105 -0.19 -3.51 -16.52
N TYR A 106 -0.55 -2.87 -17.65
CA TYR A 106 0.45 -2.40 -18.59
C TYR A 106 1.21 -1.19 -18.02
N PRO A 107 2.46 -0.95 -18.46
CA PRO A 107 3.25 0.19 -17.98
C PRO A 107 2.55 1.54 -18.10
N SER A 108 1.67 1.71 -19.10
CA SER A 108 0.87 2.93 -19.29
C SER A 108 -0.26 3.11 -18.28
N ALA A 109 -0.70 2.04 -17.63
CA ALA A 109 -1.80 2.02 -16.66
C ALA A 109 -1.30 1.73 -15.22
N LEU A 110 0.01 1.85 -14.99
CA LEU A 110 0.57 1.70 -13.65
C LEU A 110 0.19 2.89 -12.78
N VAL A 111 -0.30 2.58 -11.58
CA VAL A 111 -0.66 3.55 -10.53
C VAL A 111 0.11 3.17 -9.28
N ASP A 112 0.73 4.13 -8.65
CA ASP A 112 1.51 3.93 -7.41
C ASP A 112 0.70 4.21 -6.14
N LYS A 113 -0.36 5.03 -6.25
CA LYS A 113 -1.25 5.38 -5.13
C LYS A 113 -2.71 5.31 -5.52
N VAL A 114 -3.53 4.86 -4.59
CA VAL A 114 -4.99 4.84 -4.69
C VAL A 114 -5.59 5.66 -3.57
N GLU A 115 -6.22 6.77 -3.91
CA GLU A 115 -6.90 7.61 -2.93
C GLU A 115 -8.28 7.03 -2.62
N VAL A 116 -8.57 6.88 -1.34
CA VAL A 116 -9.86 6.42 -0.81
C VAL A 116 -10.46 7.52 0.06
N ASP A 117 -11.58 8.08 -0.40
CA ASP A 117 -12.29 9.12 0.35
C ASP A 117 -13.13 8.50 1.47
N VAL A 118 -12.74 8.77 2.71
CA VAL A 118 -13.41 8.30 3.92
C VAL A 118 -14.29 9.40 4.58
N SER A 119 -14.40 10.59 3.96
CA SER A 119 -15.10 11.75 4.52
C SER A 119 -16.58 11.50 4.84
N ASN A 120 -17.23 10.59 4.13
CA ASN A 120 -18.65 10.31 4.22
C ASN A 120 -18.97 8.99 4.94
N MET A 121 -17.96 8.29 5.47
CA MET A 121 -18.16 7.05 6.19
C MET A 121 -18.89 7.27 7.53
N LYS A 122 -19.75 6.34 7.86
CA LYS A 122 -20.43 6.26 9.16
C LYS A 122 -19.84 5.11 9.97
N VAL A 123 -20.00 5.21 11.27
CA VAL A 123 -19.58 4.13 12.17
C VAL A 123 -20.33 2.83 11.83
N GLY A 124 -19.57 1.77 11.59
CA GLY A 124 -20.07 0.48 11.09
C GLY A 124 -19.86 0.29 9.58
N ASP A 125 -19.51 1.34 8.83
CA ASP A 125 -19.22 1.21 7.40
C ASP A 125 -17.83 0.60 7.16
N SER A 126 -17.71 -0.11 6.05
CA SER A 126 -16.44 -0.66 5.56
C SER A 126 -16.31 -0.48 4.06
N ILE A 127 -15.13 -0.15 3.59
CA ILE A 127 -14.80 -0.06 2.16
C ILE A 127 -13.99 -1.31 1.79
N LYS A 128 -14.35 -1.95 0.69
CA LYS A 128 -13.69 -3.15 0.17
C LYS A 128 -12.88 -2.85 -1.08
N VAL A 129 -12.00 -3.79 -1.44
CA VAL A 129 -11.15 -3.68 -2.65
C VAL A 129 -11.97 -3.48 -3.92
N LYS A 130 -13.15 -4.09 -4.04
CA LYS A 130 -14.06 -3.90 -5.18
C LYS A 130 -14.57 -2.47 -5.36
N ASP A 131 -14.61 -1.68 -4.28
CA ASP A 131 -15.10 -0.30 -4.27
C ASP A 131 -14.01 0.71 -4.65
N LEU A 132 -12.78 0.24 -4.84
CA LEU A 132 -11.65 1.06 -5.27
C LEU A 132 -11.75 1.44 -6.75
N THR A 133 -11.24 2.62 -7.09
CA THR A 133 -11.19 3.12 -8.48
C THR A 133 -10.43 2.19 -9.41
N LEU A 134 -9.38 1.52 -8.92
CA LEU A 134 -8.60 0.51 -9.66
C LEU A 134 -9.45 -0.67 -10.16
N SER A 135 -10.45 -1.10 -9.39
CA SER A 135 -11.33 -2.23 -9.76
C SER A 135 -12.23 -1.94 -10.95
N SER A 136 -12.41 -0.66 -11.29
CA SER A 136 -13.24 -0.22 -12.42
C SER A 136 -12.47 -0.07 -13.72
N ASP A 137 -11.13 -0.15 -13.67
CA ASP A 137 -10.28 0.04 -14.85
C ASP A 137 -10.08 -1.26 -15.61
N LYS A 138 -10.35 -1.24 -16.94
CA LYS A 138 -10.28 -2.44 -17.79
C LYS A 138 -8.85 -2.90 -18.09
N ASP A 139 -7.87 -2.01 -17.93
CA ASP A 139 -6.47 -2.28 -18.23
C ASP A 139 -5.71 -2.78 -16.98
N VAL A 140 -6.40 -2.80 -15.83
CA VAL A 140 -5.87 -3.22 -14.54
C VAL A 140 -6.57 -4.50 -14.06
N ASP A 141 -5.80 -5.55 -13.82
CA ASP A 141 -6.27 -6.80 -13.23
C ASP A 141 -5.92 -6.81 -11.75
N VAL A 142 -6.88 -6.55 -10.86
CA VAL A 142 -6.67 -6.61 -9.42
C VAL A 142 -6.48 -8.06 -8.99
N MET A 143 -5.36 -8.33 -8.30
CA MET A 143 -4.98 -9.66 -7.82
C MET A 143 -5.43 -9.92 -6.37
N THR A 144 -5.62 -8.85 -5.60
CA THR A 144 -6.14 -8.93 -4.24
C THR A 144 -7.61 -9.31 -4.27
N ASP A 145 -8.06 -10.15 -3.32
CA ASP A 145 -9.45 -10.57 -3.23
C ASP A 145 -10.38 -9.34 -3.14
N PRO A 146 -11.38 -9.20 -4.05
CA PRO A 146 -12.30 -8.08 -4.10
C PRO A 146 -13.15 -7.91 -2.82
N GLU A 147 -13.35 -8.98 -2.05
CA GLU A 147 -14.11 -8.95 -0.81
C GLU A 147 -13.26 -8.55 0.42
N THR A 148 -11.95 -8.40 0.26
CA THR A 148 -11.06 -7.93 1.33
C THR A 148 -11.44 -6.51 1.75
N THR A 149 -11.57 -6.30 3.06
CA THR A 149 -11.85 -4.98 3.63
C THR A 149 -10.56 -4.14 3.64
N VAL A 150 -10.64 -2.95 3.09
CA VAL A 150 -9.56 -1.96 3.03
C VAL A 150 -9.53 -1.13 4.29
N VAL A 151 -10.67 -0.56 4.65
CA VAL A 151 -10.84 0.32 5.80
C VAL A 151 -12.20 0.08 6.44
N THR A 152 -12.25 0.19 7.76
CA THR A 152 -13.49 0.13 8.55
C THR A 152 -13.51 1.24 9.58
N LEU A 153 -14.71 1.76 9.88
CA LEU A 153 -14.92 2.75 10.90
C LEU A 153 -15.70 2.12 12.06
N GLN A 154 -15.04 1.95 13.21
CA GLN A 154 -15.59 1.27 14.38
C GLN A 154 -15.92 2.24 15.50
N TYR A 155 -16.87 1.85 16.38
CA TYR A 155 -17.12 2.58 17.63
C TYR A 155 -15.92 2.45 18.57
N VAL A 156 -15.59 3.56 19.25
CA VAL A 156 -14.70 3.49 20.41
C VAL A 156 -15.49 2.89 21.55
N HIS A 157 -15.23 1.63 21.87
CA HIS A 157 -15.73 1.05 23.10
C HIS A 157 -14.82 1.53 24.24
N ASN A 158 -15.19 2.61 24.92
CA ASN A 158 -14.56 2.96 26.19
C ASN A 158 -15.04 1.91 27.21
N SER A 159 -14.19 0.95 27.51
CA SER A 159 -14.39 0.00 28.62
C SER A 159 -14.03 0.67 29.97
N GLU A 160 -14.69 1.79 30.27
CA GLU A 160 -14.69 2.38 31.61
C GLU A 160 -16.16 2.62 31.98
N ALA A 161 -16.79 1.62 32.55
CA ALA A 161 -17.95 1.66 33.45
C ALA A 161 -18.91 0.49 33.18
N ASP A 162 -18.66 -0.67 33.74
CA ASP A 162 -19.70 -1.63 34.16
C ASP A 162 -19.04 -2.67 35.10
N ASP A 163 -18.50 -2.17 36.23
CA ASP A 163 -18.05 -3.01 37.33
C ASP A 163 -18.85 -2.70 38.63
N ASP A 164 -20.11 -2.24 38.49
CA ASP A 164 -20.98 -1.94 39.63
C ASP A 164 -22.46 -2.31 39.37
N ALA A 165 -22.77 -3.54 38.97
CA ALA A 165 -24.16 -4.01 38.96
C ALA A 165 -24.31 -5.54 39.03
N ASP A 166 -23.63 -6.21 39.99
CA ASP A 166 -23.93 -7.62 40.28
C ASP A 166 -23.70 -7.99 41.78
N GLU A 167 -24.11 -7.12 42.67
CA GLU A 167 -24.13 -7.43 44.12
C GLU A 167 -25.41 -7.01 44.84
N GLU A 168 -26.59 -7.28 44.23
CA GLU A 168 -27.87 -7.14 44.93
C GLU A 168 -28.98 -8.09 44.42
N ALA A 169 -28.71 -9.41 44.45
CA ALA A 169 -29.75 -10.42 44.23
C ALA A 169 -29.45 -11.76 44.92
N ALA A 170 -28.99 -11.74 46.17
CA ALA A 170 -28.80 -12.95 46.94
C ALA A 170 -29.20 -12.79 48.40
N GLU A 171 -30.34 -12.13 48.67
CA GLU A 171 -30.94 -12.16 50.02
C GLU A 171 -32.47 -11.93 49.96
N ALA A 172 -33.23 -12.92 49.51
CA ALA A 172 -34.65 -13.08 49.85
C ALA A 172 -35.21 -14.42 49.40
N THR A 173 -34.89 -15.50 50.09
CA THR A 173 -35.82 -16.64 50.28
C THR A 173 -35.34 -17.48 51.45
N GLU A 174 -35.92 -17.20 52.58
CA GLU A 174 -36.18 -18.19 53.63
C GLU A 174 -37.68 -18.19 53.91
#